data_5a74e4827f3d5037e4b31305b0813410
#
_entry.id   5a74e4827f3d5037e4b31305b0813410
#
_cell.length_a   1.000
_cell.length_b   1.000
_cell.length_c   1.000
_cell.angle_alpha   90.00
_cell.angle_beta   90.00
_cell.angle_gamma   90.00
#
_symmetry.space_group_name_H-M   'P 1'
#
loop_
_entity.id
_entity.type
_entity.pdbx_description
1 polymer ?
#
loop_
_entity_poly.entity_id
_entity_poly.type
_entity_poly.pdbx_seq_one_letter_code
_entity_poly.pdbx_strand_id
1 'polypeptide(L)'
;NRDQLLDMCKILHFRQQKKYSEMLDLWGKMVPNLPNEALKVRYDATLGRLQDMNETEKKQAIAYLKERMAGMTGSTLERYRQIVTELSDYQGIRFETGGLQEALAKARKENKAVFVDCYTSWCGPCKMMSSKVFPDKQAGDFFNPRFISLKIDMEKDEGKELAQKWNIRVFPVSYTHLRAHETRSN
;
A
#
# COMPACT_ATOMS: atom_id res chain seq x y z
N ASN A 1 27.99 -2.84 7.65
CA ASN A 1 28.13 -1.53 8.26
C ASN A 1 26.92 -1.25 9.16
N ARG A 2 27.18 -0.73 10.38
CA ARG A 2 26.15 -0.48 11.42
C ARG A 2 25.06 0.48 10.92
N ASP A 3 25.46 1.51 10.17
CA ASP A 3 24.54 2.53 9.64
C ASP A 3 23.57 1.93 8.59
N GLN A 4 24.06 1.05 7.73
CA GLN A 4 23.21 0.35 6.76
C GLN A 4 22.18 -0.56 7.43
N LEU A 5 22.55 -1.23 8.53
CA LEU A 5 21.59 -2.03 9.31
C LEU A 5 20.51 -1.14 9.95
N LEU A 6 20.91 0.03 10.45
CA LEU A 6 19.98 0.98 11.05
C LEU A 6 18.98 1.52 10.00
N ASP A 7 19.47 1.83 8.81
CA ASP A 7 18.61 2.30 7.71
C ASP A 7 17.68 1.22 7.20
N MET A 8 18.13 -0.04 7.14
CA MET A 8 17.24 -1.17 6.85
C MET A 8 16.13 -1.33 7.90
N CYS A 9 16.46 -1.19 9.18
CA CYS A 9 15.45 -1.23 10.25
C CYS A 9 14.43 -0.10 10.10
N LYS A 10 14.87 1.13 9.78
CA LYS A 10 13.99 2.27 9.52
C LYS A 10 13.09 2.04 8.30
N ILE A 11 13.63 1.50 7.21
CA ILE A 11 12.87 1.15 6.00
C ILE A 11 11.76 0.14 6.35
N LEU A 12 12.08 -0.91 7.10
CA LEU A 12 11.10 -1.90 7.53
C LEU A 12 10.03 -1.27 8.43
N HIS A 13 10.43 -0.38 9.33
CA HIS A 13 9.52 0.35 10.20
C HIS A 13 8.56 1.25 9.41
N PHE A 14 9.07 2.08 8.48
CA PHE A 14 8.22 2.92 7.62
C PHE A 14 7.28 2.09 6.77
N ARG A 15 7.77 0.98 6.18
CA ARG A 15 6.92 0.05 5.43
C ARG A 15 5.80 -0.53 6.28
N GLN A 16 6.08 -0.90 7.53
CA GLN A 16 5.09 -1.44 8.45
C GLN A 16 4.04 -0.40 8.84
N GLN A 17 4.44 0.87 8.92
CA GLN A 17 3.55 2.00 9.18
C GLN A 17 2.90 2.56 7.90
N LYS A 18 3.17 1.98 6.73
CA LYS A 18 2.71 2.46 5.41
C LYS A 18 3.14 3.91 5.09
N LYS A 19 4.24 4.35 5.67
CA LYS A 19 4.88 5.64 5.38
C LYS A 19 5.80 5.49 4.18
N TYR A 20 5.22 5.34 3.00
CA TYR A 20 5.97 4.98 1.79
C TYR A 20 6.81 6.13 1.25
N SER A 21 6.40 7.38 1.40
CA SER A 21 7.22 8.52 0.98
C SER A 21 8.54 8.58 1.77
N GLU A 22 8.47 8.50 3.10
CA GLU A 22 9.66 8.49 3.97
C GLU A 22 10.52 7.24 3.74
N MET A 23 9.86 6.11 3.48
CA MET A 23 10.54 4.88 3.10
C MET A 23 11.32 5.06 1.79
N LEU A 24 10.71 5.64 0.76
CA LEU A 24 11.32 5.83 -0.56
C LEU A 24 12.47 6.84 -0.52
N ASP A 25 12.37 7.89 0.29
CA ASP A 25 13.45 8.86 0.48
C ASP A 25 14.71 8.21 1.09
N LEU A 26 14.50 7.34 2.09
CA LEU A 26 15.60 6.59 2.68
C LEU A 26 16.12 5.48 1.75
N TRP A 27 15.21 4.84 1.01
CA TRP A 27 15.53 3.84 0.01
C TRP A 27 16.45 4.38 -1.07
N GLY A 28 16.11 5.55 -1.63
CA GLY A 28 16.92 6.23 -2.65
C GLY A 28 18.34 6.59 -2.19
N LYS A 29 18.54 6.79 -0.88
CA LYS A 29 19.86 7.02 -0.29
C LYS A 29 20.62 5.73 -0.03
N MET A 30 19.94 4.68 0.40
CA MET A 30 20.58 3.44 0.86
C MET A 30 20.87 2.47 -0.30
N VAL A 31 19.88 2.16 -1.13
CA VAL A 31 19.98 1.07 -2.11
C VAL A 31 21.05 1.32 -3.17
N PRO A 32 21.21 2.53 -3.75
CA PRO A 32 22.29 2.81 -4.70
C PRO A 32 23.70 2.58 -4.12
N ASN A 33 23.86 2.71 -2.81
CA ASN A 33 25.14 2.54 -2.10
C ASN A 33 25.41 1.12 -1.60
N LEU A 34 24.53 0.15 -1.89
CA LEU A 34 24.77 -1.27 -1.58
C LEU A 34 25.97 -1.79 -2.40
N PRO A 35 26.78 -2.70 -1.83
CA PRO A 35 28.03 -3.13 -2.44
C PRO A 35 27.84 -4.07 -3.65
N ASN A 36 26.66 -4.66 -3.82
CA ASN A 36 26.40 -5.68 -4.82
C ASN A 36 25.19 -5.30 -5.68
N GLU A 37 25.35 -5.27 -7.01
CA GLU A 37 24.28 -4.92 -7.95
C GLU A 37 23.10 -5.89 -7.89
N ALA A 38 23.34 -7.20 -7.77
CA ALA A 38 22.27 -8.17 -7.62
C ALA A 38 21.44 -7.92 -6.34
N LEU A 39 22.08 -7.43 -5.28
CA LEU A 39 21.40 -7.05 -4.05
C LEU A 39 20.53 -5.81 -4.26
N LYS A 40 21.03 -4.80 -4.99
CA LYS A 40 20.25 -3.60 -5.36
C LYS A 40 19.00 -4.00 -6.16
N VAL A 41 19.17 -4.81 -7.20
CA VAL A 41 18.04 -5.33 -8.01
C VAL A 41 17.03 -6.08 -7.15
N ARG A 42 17.50 -6.91 -6.22
CA ARG A 42 16.63 -7.67 -5.32
C ARG A 42 15.80 -6.75 -4.40
N TYR A 43 16.43 -5.69 -3.87
CA TYR A 43 15.72 -4.69 -3.06
C TYR A 43 14.71 -3.94 -3.93
N ASP A 44 15.14 -3.36 -5.03
CA ASP A 44 14.27 -2.58 -5.91
C ASP A 44 13.09 -3.39 -6.46
N ALA A 45 13.26 -4.70 -6.69
CA ALA A 45 12.16 -5.59 -7.08
C ALA A 45 11.06 -5.72 -6.00
N THR A 46 11.36 -5.41 -4.75
CA THR A 46 10.32 -5.41 -3.71
C THR A 46 9.35 -4.24 -3.84
N LEU A 47 9.75 -3.13 -4.49
CA LEU A 47 8.89 -1.98 -4.73
C LEU A 47 7.68 -2.35 -5.61
N GLY A 48 7.89 -3.16 -6.65
CA GLY A 48 6.80 -3.65 -7.52
C GLY A 48 5.72 -4.47 -6.79
N ARG A 49 6.01 -4.93 -5.58
CA ARG A 49 5.09 -5.71 -4.75
C ARG A 49 4.32 -4.87 -3.72
N LEU A 50 4.60 -3.56 -3.63
CA LEU A 50 3.92 -2.64 -2.73
C LEU A 50 2.66 -2.10 -3.40
N GLN A 51 1.61 -2.90 -3.38
CA GLN A 51 0.36 -2.62 -4.10
C GLN A 51 -0.54 -1.58 -3.42
N ASP A 52 -0.27 -1.27 -2.16
CA ASP A 52 -1.05 -0.34 -1.32
C ASP A 52 -0.47 1.08 -1.27
N MET A 53 0.54 1.39 -2.09
CA MET A 53 1.00 2.76 -2.29
C MET A 53 -0.08 3.60 -2.99
N ASN A 54 -0.23 4.85 -2.57
CA ASN A 54 -1.09 5.82 -3.27
C ASN A 54 -0.43 6.29 -4.59
N GLU A 55 -1.18 7.05 -5.39
CA GLU A 55 -0.70 7.50 -6.72
C GLU A 55 0.55 8.39 -6.64
N THR A 56 0.69 9.20 -5.58
CA THR A 56 1.88 10.06 -5.39
C THR A 56 3.10 9.21 -5.05
N GLU A 57 2.95 8.26 -4.14
CA GLU A 57 4.00 7.33 -3.73
C GLU A 57 4.42 6.41 -4.88
N LYS A 58 3.47 5.93 -5.69
CA LYS A 58 3.78 5.18 -6.92
C LYS A 58 4.58 6.01 -7.90
N LYS A 59 4.18 7.26 -8.15
CA LYS A 59 4.94 8.16 -9.02
C LYS A 59 6.35 8.38 -8.52
N GLN A 60 6.53 8.56 -7.20
CA GLN A 60 7.84 8.68 -6.57
C GLN A 60 8.69 7.41 -6.76
N ALA A 61 8.11 6.23 -6.53
CA ALA A 61 8.79 4.95 -6.73
C ALA A 61 9.17 4.72 -8.20
N ILE A 62 8.27 5.04 -9.14
CA ILE A 62 8.53 4.94 -10.57
C ILE A 62 9.63 5.92 -11.01
N ALA A 63 9.62 7.15 -10.51
CA ALA A 63 10.67 8.14 -10.80
C ALA A 63 12.04 7.64 -10.32
N TYR A 64 12.12 7.13 -9.09
CA TYR A 64 13.33 6.51 -8.55
C TYR A 64 13.81 5.34 -9.43
N LEU A 65 12.92 4.41 -9.80
CA LEU A 65 13.30 3.27 -10.63
C LEU A 65 13.77 3.69 -12.02
N LYS A 66 13.15 4.70 -12.64
CA LYS A 66 13.58 5.26 -13.94
C LYS A 66 14.96 5.89 -13.86
N GLU A 67 15.26 6.61 -12.77
CA GLU A 67 16.59 7.15 -12.52
C GLU A 67 17.64 6.04 -12.39
N ARG A 68 17.30 4.96 -11.66
CA ARG A 68 18.14 3.77 -11.53
C ARG A 68 18.39 3.07 -12.88
N MET A 69 17.44 3.12 -13.81
CA MET A 69 17.58 2.51 -15.15
C MET A 69 18.59 3.23 -16.04
N ALA A 70 18.94 4.47 -15.74
CA ALA A 70 19.88 5.24 -16.55
C ALA A 70 21.25 4.54 -16.59
N GLY A 71 21.69 4.20 -17.81
CA GLY A 71 22.95 3.47 -18.04
C GLY A 71 22.88 1.96 -17.87
N MET A 72 21.74 1.38 -17.49
CA MET A 72 21.58 -0.07 -17.42
C MET A 72 21.35 -0.68 -18.81
N THR A 73 21.77 -1.95 -18.97
CA THR A 73 21.60 -2.74 -20.20
C THR A 73 21.24 -4.19 -19.88
N GLY A 74 20.80 -4.93 -20.90
CA GLY A 74 20.57 -6.38 -20.78
C GLY A 74 19.46 -6.77 -19.82
N SER A 75 19.58 -7.92 -19.19
CA SER A 75 18.54 -8.52 -18.33
C SER A 75 18.20 -7.69 -17.10
N THR A 76 19.16 -6.90 -16.59
CA THR A 76 18.92 -6.00 -15.45
C THR A 76 17.97 -4.89 -15.86
N LEU A 77 18.17 -4.26 -17.02
CA LEU A 77 17.25 -3.23 -17.53
C LEU A 77 15.83 -3.80 -17.74
N GLU A 78 15.72 -5.01 -18.31
CA GLU A 78 14.41 -5.66 -18.51
C GLU A 78 13.72 -5.93 -17.16
N ARG A 79 14.48 -6.34 -16.15
CA ARG A 79 13.91 -6.53 -14.81
C ARG A 79 13.36 -5.24 -14.22
N TYR A 80 14.07 -4.11 -14.36
CA TYR A 80 13.59 -2.81 -13.89
C TYR A 80 12.36 -2.32 -14.70
N ARG A 81 12.34 -2.53 -16.01
CA ARG A 81 11.15 -2.24 -16.85
C ARG A 81 9.93 -3.02 -16.33
N GLN A 82 10.11 -4.30 -16.02
CA GLN A 82 9.04 -5.13 -15.46
C GLN A 82 8.54 -4.57 -14.12
N ILE A 83 9.43 -4.17 -13.21
CA ILE A 83 9.05 -3.59 -11.92
C ILE A 83 8.23 -2.29 -12.12
N VAL A 84 8.67 -1.43 -13.05
CA VAL A 84 7.93 -0.20 -13.39
C VAL A 84 6.56 -0.52 -13.96
N THR A 85 6.45 -1.52 -14.84
CA THR A 85 5.17 -1.98 -15.38
C THR A 85 4.26 -2.51 -14.27
N GLU A 86 4.77 -3.39 -13.39
CA GLU A 86 4.03 -3.91 -12.24
C GLU A 86 3.47 -2.78 -11.35
N LEU A 87 4.22 -1.69 -11.14
CA LEU A 87 3.77 -0.51 -10.40
C LEU A 87 2.75 0.34 -11.17
N SER A 88 2.97 0.52 -12.49
CA SER A 88 2.15 1.39 -13.34
C SER A 88 0.80 0.76 -13.67
N ASP A 89 0.78 -0.55 -13.91
CA ASP A 89 -0.38 -1.29 -14.41
C ASP A 89 -1.21 -1.92 -13.30
N TYR A 90 -0.95 -1.58 -12.04
CA TYR A 90 -1.79 -2.06 -10.94
C TYR A 90 -3.24 -1.60 -11.14
N GLN A 91 -4.09 -2.53 -11.48
CA GLN A 91 -5.49 -2.31 -11.83
C GLN A 91 -6.47 -2.74 -10.71
N GLY A 92 -5.95 -3.26 -9.61
CA GLY A 92 -6.73 -3.71 -8.47
C GLY A 92 -7.32 -2.57 -7.61
N ILE A 93 -7.85 -2.92 -6.46
CA ILE A 93 -8.42 -1.96 -5.50
C ILE A 93 -7.31 -1.06 -4.94
N ARG A 94 -7.48 0.25 -5.08
CA ARG A 94 -6.57 1.27 -4.53
C ARG A 94 -6.95 1.57 -3.10
N PHE A 95 -6.10 1.19 -2.16
CA PHE A 95 -6.28 1.47 -0.74
C PHE A 95 -5.58 2.76 -0.34
N GLU A 96 -6.29 3.62 0.40
CA GLU A 96 -5.72 4.82 1.00
C GLU A 96 -4.79 4.47 2.17
N THR A 97 -3.82 5.35 2.41
CA THR A 97 -2.83 5.17 3.50
C THR A 97 -3.20 5.89 4.78
N GLY A 98 -4.21 6.76 4.75
CA GLY A 98 -4.72 7.50 5.91
C GLY A 98 -5.66 6.69 6.80
N GLY A 99 -6.10 7.31 7.90
CA GLY A 99 -7.08 6.74 8.81
C GLY A 99 -8.53 6.88 8.32
N LEU A 100 -9.47 6.33 9.10
CA LEU A 100 -10.89 6.34 8.76
C LEU A 100 -11.44 7.77 8.57
N GLN A 101 -11.01 8.73 9.39
CA GLN A 101 -11.51 10.10 9.31
C GLN A 101 -11.08 10.80 8.01
N GLU A 102 -9.84 10.57 7.57
CA GLU A 102 -9.32 11.11 6.30
C GLU A 102 -10.06 10.50 5.10
N ALA A 103 -10.29 9.18 5.15
CA ALA A 103 -11.06 8.49 4.12
C ALA A 103 -12.51 8.98 4.04
N LEU A 104 -13.16 9.24 5.18
CA LEU A 104 -14.50 9.80 5.24
C LEU A 104 -14.54 11.23 4.66
N ALA A 105 -13.55 12.06 4.97
CA ALA A 105 -13.44 13.42 4.40
C ALA A 105 -13.26 13.37 2.88
N LYS A 106 -12.40 12.49 2.38
CA LYS A 106 -12.18 12.28 0.95
C LYS A 106 -13.42 11.74 0.26
N ALA A 107 -14.10 10.77 0.87
CA ALA A 107 -15.33 10.18 0.35
C ALA A 107 -16.45 11.23 0.21
N ARG A 108 -16.58 12.14 1.17
CA ARG A 108 -17.51 13.28 1.08
C ARG A 108 -17.18 14.17 -0.11
N LYS A 109 -15.90 14.53 -0.27
CA LYS A 109 -15.45 15.41 -1.37
C LYS A 109 -15.69 14.78 -2.74
N GLU A 110 -15.48 13.46 -2.86
CA GLU A 110 -15.60 12.71 -4.11
C GLU A 110 -16.99 12.08 -4.32
N ASN A 111 -17.94 12.29 -3.41
CA ASN A 111 -19.27 11.66 -3.42
C ASN A 111 -19.22 10.14 -3.56
N LYS A 112 -18.30 9.51 -2.82
CA LYS A 112 -18.12 8.05 -2.76
C LYS A 112 -18.47 7.51 -1.38
N ALA A 113 -18.70 6.21 -1.29
CA ALA A 113 -18.78 5.51 -0.01
C ALA A 113 -17.36 5.11 0.47
N VAL A 114 -17.22 4.76 1.75
CA VAL A 114 -15.98 4.19 2.28
C VAL A 114 -16.12 2.67 2.36
N PHE A 115 -15.14 1.96 1.85
CA PHE A 115 -14.96 0.51 2.01
C PHE A 115 -13.78 0.26 2.94
N VAL A 116 -13.98 -0.56 3.96
CA VAL A 116 -12.94 -0.91 4.93
C VAL A 116 -12.73 -2.42 4.93
N ASP A 117 -11.53 -2.86 4.55
CA ASP A 117 -11.06 -4.24 4.76
C ASP A 117 -10.49 -4.35 6.17
N CYS A 118 -11.26 -4.97 7.07
CA CYS A 118 -10.89 -5.23 8.44
C CYS A 118 -10.11 -6.53 8.53
N TYR A 119 -8.81 -6.46 8.81
CA TYR A 119 -7.93 -7.63 8.83
C TYR A 119 -7.11 -7.74 10.11
N THR A 120 -6.47 -8.89 10.28
CA THR A 120 -5.40 -9.10 11.27
C THR A 120 -4.18 -9.73 10.61
N SER A 121 -3.02 -9.58 11.22
CA SER A 121 -1.74 -10.05 10.65
C SER A 121 -1.64 -11.58 10.53
N TRP A 122 -2.37 -12.32 11.35
CA TRP A 122 -2.41 -13.79 11.36
C TRP A 122 -3.53 -14.39 10.51
N CYS A 123 -4.49 -13.58 10.03
CA CYS A 123 -5.65 -14.05 9.26
C CYS A 123 -5.23 -14.59 7.88
N GLY A 124 -5.28 -15.89 7.70
CA GLY A 124 -4.98 -16.56 6.43
C GLY A 124 -5.88 -16.15 5.27
N PRO A 125 -7.21 -16.20 5.40
CA PRO A 125 -8.13 -15.73 4.38
C PRO A 125 -7.95 -14.25 4.00
N CYS A 126 -7.61 -13.37 4.94
CA CYS A 126 -7.31 -11.96 4.66
C CYS A 126 -6.07 -11.83 3.74
N LYS A 127 -5.03 -12.63 3.99
CA LYS A 127 -3.84 -12.68 3.13
C LYS A 127 -4.19 -13.15 1.73
N MET A 128 -5.08 -14.14 1.61
CA MET A 128 -5.53 -14.64 0.31
C MET A 128 -6.32 -13.55 -0.45
N MET A 129 -7.23 -12.83 0.19
CA MET A 129 -7.93 -11.70 -0.42
C MET A 129 -6.95 -10.63 -0.89
N SER A 130 -5.98 -10.26 -0.06
CA SER A 130 -4.96 -9.26 -0.38
C SER A 130 -4.05 -9.65 -1.55
N SER A 131 -3.79 -10.95 -1.72
CA SER A 131 -2.87 -11.44 -2.76
C SER A 131 -3.55 -11.85 -4.06
N LYS A 132 -4.83 -12.22 -4.05
CA LYS A 132 -5.53 -12.78 -5.21
C LYS A 132 -6.75 -11.98 -5.65
N VAL A 133 -7.50 -11.39 -4.69
CA VAL A 133 -8.77 -10.73 -5.01
C VAL A 133 -8.58 -9.23 -5.20
N PHE A 134 -7.93 -8.57 -4.26
CA PHE A 134 -7.77 -7.12 -4.34
C PHE A 134 -6.88 -6.63 -5.50
N PRO A 135 -5.87 -7.39 -5.97
CA PRO A 135 -5.11 -7.04 -7.16
C PRO A 135 -5.84 -7.25 -8.47
N ASP A 136 -6.97 -7.94 -8.46
CA ASP A 136 -7.74 -8.23 -9.66
C ASP A 136 -8.30 -6.95 -10.31
N LYS A 137 -8.19 -6.89 -11.65
CA LYS A 137 -8.68 -5.75 -12.42
C LYS A 137 -10.18 -5.51 -12.26
N GLN A 138 -10.99 -6.58 -12.23
CA GLN A 138 -12.44 -6.46 -12.10
C GLN A 138 -12.82 -5.89 -10.74
N ALA A 139 -12.08 -6.29 -9.68
CA ALA A 139 -12.23 -5.71 -8.37
C ALA A 139 -11.87 -4.21 -8.38
N GLY A 140 -10.76 -3.84 -8.99
CA GLY A 140 -10.36 -2.43 -9.13
C GLY A 140 -11.36 -1.59 -9.92
N ASP A 141 -11.83 -2.10 -11.05
CA ASP A 141 -12.82 -1.43 -11.91
C ASP A 141 -14.16 -1.23 -11.18
N PHE A 142 -14.53 -2.14 -10.28
CA PHE A 142 -15.74 -2.02 -9.47
C PHE A 142 -15.57 -1.07 -8.29
N PHE A 143 -14.49 -1.24 -7.52
CA PHE A 143 -14.32 -0.53 -6.24
C PHE A 143 -13.83 0.92 -6.42
N ASN A 144 -12.82 1.17 -7.26
CA ASN A 144 -12.17 2.48 -7.34
C ASN A 144 -13.08 3.64 -7.73
N PRO A 145 -14.05 3.48 -8.66
CA PRO A 145 -14.96 4.57 -8.98
C PRO A 145 -16.05 4.81 -7.91
N ARG A 146 -16.34 3.83 -7.04
CA ARG A 146 -17.47 3.86 -6.10
C ARG A 146 -17.06 4.09 -4.66
N PHE A 147 -15.85 3.67 -4.30
CA PHE A 147 -15.40 3.64 -2.91
C PHE A 147 -14.06 4.34 -2.74
N ILE A 148 -13.89 4.94 -1.57
CA ILE A 148 -12.59 5.20 -0.97
C ILE A 148 -12.29 3.97 -0.10
N SER A 149 -11.27 3.21 -0.47
CA SER A 149 -10.99 1.92 0.16
C SER A 149 -9.89 2.05 1.21
N LEU A 150 -10.07 1.42 2.36
CA LEU A 150 -9.12 1.34 3.46
C LEU A 150 -8.81 -0.11 3.82
N LYS A 151 -7.58 -0.34 4.31
CA LYS A 151 -7.21 -1.58 5.00
C LYS A 151 -6.81 -1.22 6.42
N ILE A 152 -7.50 -1.76 7.40
CA ILE A 152 -7.25 -1.45 8.82
C ILE A 152 -6.94 -2.75 9.57
N ASP A 153 -5.76 -2.77 10.23
CA ASP A 153 -5.38 -3.85 11.14
C ASP A 153 -6.15 -3.69 12.46
N MET A 154 -7.12 -4.58 12.70
CA MET A 154 -8.02 -4.51 13.84
C MET A 154 -7.35 -4.79 15.20
N GLU A 155 -6.07 -5.14 15.19
CA GLU A 155 -5.28 -5.33 16.43
C GLU A 155 -4.33 -4.17 16.71
N LYS A 156 -4.33 -3.11 15.89
CA LYS A 156 -3.42 -1.96 16.03
C LYS A 156 -4.18 -0.64 16.01
N ASP A 157 -3.61 0.34 16.68
CA ASP A 157 -4.01 1.74 16.67
C ASP A 157 -5.53 1.95 16.68
N GLU A 158 -6.08 2.75 15.75
CA GLU A 158 -7.52 2.99 15.64
C GLU A 158 -8.33 1.72 15.36
N GLY A 159 -7.70 0.68 14.77
CA GLY A 159 -8.38 -0.57 14.45
C GLY A 159 -8.93 -1.29 15.67
N LYS A 160 -8.25 -1.22 16.83
CA LYS A 160 -8.75 -1.79 18.10
C LYS A 160 -10.06 -1.13 18.55
N GLU A 161 -10.12 0.19 18.47
CA GLU A 161 -11.31 0.96 18.83
C GLU A 161 -12.46 0.66 17.87
N LEU A 162 -12.16 0.60 16.57
CA LEU A 162 -13.13 0.28 15.53
C LEU A 162 -13.65 -1.16 15.66
N ALA A 163 -12.79 -2.12 15.97
CA ALA A 163 -13.20 -3.51 16.20
C ALA A 163 -14.20 -3.63 17.34
N GLN A 164 -13.99 -2.91 18.43
CA GLN A 164 -14.93 -2.85 19.54
C GLN A 164 -16.23 -2.14 19.16
N LYS A 165 -16.13 -0.96 18.54
CA LYS A 165 -17.28 -0.13 18.13
C LYS A 165 -18.19 -0.85 17.14
N TRP A 166 -17.60 -1.58 16.19
CA TRP A 166 -18.33 -2.33 15.15
C TRP A 166 -18.61 -3.78 15.56
N ASN A 167 -18.23 -4.20 16.77
CA ASN A 167 -18.39 -5.56 17.30
C ASN A 167 -17.82 -6.65 16.35
N ILE A 168 -16.64 -6.37 15.78
CA ILE A 168 -15.97 -7.30 14.86
C ILE A 168 -15.25 -8.37 15.67
N ARG A 169 -15.62 -9.65 15.47
CA ARG A 169 -15.09 -10.81 16.22
C ARG A 169 -14.49 -11.89 15.33
N VAL A 170 -14.68 -11.79 14.00
CA VAL A 170 -14.21 -12.76 13.01
C VAL A 170 -13.57 -12.03 11.84
N PHE A 171 -12.64 -12.70 11.13
CA PHE A 171 -11.92 -12.13 10.00
C PHE A 171 -11.86 -13.11 8.82
N PRO A 172 -11.91 -12.66 7.55
CA PRO A 172 -12.04 -11.25 7.14
C PRO A 172 -13.46 -10.70 7.31
N VAL A 173 -13.56 -9.41 7.57
CA VAL A 173 -14.82 -8.67 7.51
C VAL A 173 -14.61 -7.42 6.65
N SER A 174 -15.50 -7.21 5.70
CA SER A 174 -15.55 -5.96 4.94
C SER A 174 -16.70 -5.11 5.44
N TYR A 175 -16.39 -3.87 5.78
CA TYR A 175 -17.36 -2.90 6.26
C TYR A 175 -17.55 -1.80 5.21
N THR A 176 -18.78 -1.56 4.81
CA THR A 176 -19.11 -0.44 3.92
C THR A 176 -19.83 0.63 4.73
N HIS A 177 -19.21 1.80 4.85
CA HIS A 177 -19.87 2.95 5.47
C HIS A 177 -20.67 3.68 4.39
N LEU A 178 -21.99 3.60 4.54
CA LEU A 178 -22.92 4.30 3.68
C LEU A 178 -22.67 5.80 3.74
N ARG A 179 -22.73 6.43 2.57
CA ARG A 179 -22.58 7.86 2.27
C ARG A 179 -22.48 8.78 3.50
N ALA A 180 -21.53 9.67 3.49
CA ALA A 180 -21.21 10.65 4.53
C ALA A 180 -22.39 11.56 5.01
N HIS A 181 -23.60 11.31 4.55
CA HIS A 181 -24.84 12.02 4.92
C HIS A 181 -25.67 11.31 5.99
N GLU A 182 -25.37 10.06 6.36
CA GLU A 182 -26.20 9.28 7.29
C GLU A 182 -25.73 9.27 8.74
N THR A 183 -24.73 10.06 9.11
CA THR A 183 -24.35 10.26 10.51
C THR A 183 -25.11 11.45 11.15
N ARG A 184 -26.38 11.64 10.78
CA ARG A 184 -27.31 12.46 11.56
C ARG A 184 -28.40 11.59 12.10
N SER A 185 -28.48 11.56 13.41
CA SER A 185 -29.56 11.03 14.29
C SER A 185 -29.35 9.59 14.76
N ASN A 186 -28.91 9.33 15.94
CA ASN A 186 -29.63 9.46 17.21
C ASN A 186 -28.64 9.51 18.35
#